data_9f7fac24f758b5a6112355e2d96aa24c
#
_entry.id   9f7fac24f758b5a6112355e2d96aa24c
#
_cell.length_a   1.000
_cell.length_b   1.000
_cell.length_c   1.000
_cell.angle_alpha   90.00
_cell.angle_beta   90.00
_cell.angle_gamma   90.00
#
_symmetry.space_group_name_H-M   'P 1'
#
loop_
_entity.id
_entity.type
_entity.pdbx_description
1 polymer ?
#
loop_
_entity_poly.entity_id
_entity_poly.type
_entity_poly.pdbx_seq_one_letter_code
_entity_poly.pdbx_strand_id
1 'polypeptide(L)'
;MKENKIWNDYLPEDMQEHWTVYECLKESEDSSTFLVKETVTGILCVLKWGRNRQAEFLRNEMEIMEKMADRKLPGVPKAYRIFEENGKVYLVREYIEGM
;
A
#
# COMPACT_ATOMS: atom_id res chain seq x y z
N MET A 1 -13.65 8.83 10.31
CA MET A 1 -13.44 8.89 11.54
C MET A 1 -12.14 9.43 12.06
N LYS A 2 -12.07 9.55 13.37
CA LYS A 2 -10.93 10.15 14.01
C LYS A 2 -9.64 9.40 13.75
N GLU A 3 -9.73 8.09 13.73
CA GLU A 3 -8.58 7.23 13.52
C GLU A 3 -7.95 7.44 12.15
N ASN A 4 -8.75 7.75 11.15
CA ASN A 4 -8.26 7.96 9.80
C ASN A 4 -7.29 9.13 9.73
N LYS A 5 -7.56 10.15 10.53
CA LYS A 5 -6.71 11.32 10.57
C LYS A 5 -5.33 10.98 11.13
N ILE A 6 -5.31 10.13 12.15
CA ILE A 6 -4.06 9.69 12.77
C ILE A 6 -3.23 8.86 11.79
N TRP A 7 -3.87 7.94 11.09
CA TRP A 7 -3.18 7.08 10.16
C TRP A 7 -2.62 7.84 8.96
N ASN A 8 -3.32 8.89 8.52
CA ASN A 8 -2.84 9.73 7.43
C ASN A 8 -1.50 10.37 7.76
N ASP A 9 -1.28 10.72 9.02
CA ASP A 9 -0.04 11.35 9.43
C ASP A 9 1.17 10.43 9.27
N TYR A 10 0.94 9.13 9.13
CA TYR A 10 2.01 8.18 8.91
C TYR A 10 2.51 8.18 7.47
N LEU A 11 1.75 8.76 6.57
CA LEU A 11 2.12 8.80 5.16
C LEU A 11 2.95 10.03 4.84
N PRO A 12 3.90 9.94 3.89
CA PRO A 12 4.57 11.12 3.39
C PRO A 12 3.55 12.12 2.84
N GLU A 13 3.88 13.39 2.92
CA GLU A 13 2.98 14.45 2.48
C GLU A 13 2.46 14.24 1.07
N ASP A 14 3.33 13.85 0.16
CA ASP A 14 2.94 13.61 -1.22
C ASP A 14 1.88 12.52 -1.34
N MET A 15 1.98 11.51 -0.51
CA MET A 15 1.03 10.41 -0.54
C MET A 15 -0.30 10.79 0.09
N GLN A 16 -0.28 11.68 1.06
CA GLN A 16 -1.51 12.14 1.71
C GLN A 16 -2.43 12.87 0.75
N GLU A 17 -1.87 13.47 -0.28
CA GLU A 17 -2.68 14.15 -1.29
C GLU A 17 -3.40 13.17 -2.20
N HIS A 18 -2.83 12.00 -2.41
CA HIS A 18 -3.36 11.02 -3.35
C HIS A 18 -4.22 9.96 -2.69
N TRP A 19 -3.95 9.65 -1.43
CA TRP A 19 -4.67 8.58 -0.74
C TRP A 19 -5.10 9.02 0.65
N THR A 20 -6.33 8.64 0.98
CA THR A 20 -6.88 8.85 2.32
C THR A 20 -6.95 7.51 3.02
N VAL A 21 -6.38 7.41 4.20
CA VAL A 21 -6.42 6.18 4.96
C VAL A 21 -7.84 5.94 5.45
N TYR A 22 -8.36 4.78 5.13
CA TYR A 22 -9.72 4.41 5.48
C TYR A 22 -9.73 3.52 6.72
N GLU A 23 -8.79 2.57 6.79
CA GLU A 23 -8.75 1.61 7.87
C GLU A 23 -7.35 1.03 7.98
N CYS A 24 -6.90 0.75 9.21
CA CYS A 24 -5.65 0.02 9.41
C CYS A 24 -5.99 -1.46 9.50
N LEU A 25 -5.49 -2.24 8.54
CA LEU A 25 -5.77 -3.66 8.48
C LEU A 25 -4.81 -4.48 9.33
N LYS A 26 -3.57 -4.03 9.43
CA LYS A 26 -2.56 -4.72 10.19
C LYS A 26 -1.48 -3.73 10.60
N GLU A 27 -0.99 -3.87 11.81
CA GLU A 27 0.05 -3.00 12.32
C GLU A 27 1.10 -3.82 13.05
N SER A 28 2.37 -3.51 12.80
CA SER A 28 3.47 -4.10 13.53
C SER A 28 4.58 -3.07 13.64
N GLU A 29 5.65 -3.43 14.35
CA GLU A 29 6.75 -2.49 14.59
C GLU A 29 7.42 -2.01 13.30
N ASP A 30 7.66 -2.94 12.37
CA ASP A 30 8.40 -2.63 11.16
C ASP A 30 7.55 -2.53 9.91
N SER A 31 6.24 -2.71 10.01
CA SER A 31 5.36 -2.66 8.84
C SER A 31 3.93 -2.40 9.25
N SER A 32 3.16 -1.90 8.30
CA SER A 32 1.72 -1.74 8.50
C SER A 32 1.02 -1.90 7.16
N THR A 33 -0.25 -2.29 7.21
CA THR A 33 -1.09 -2.44 6.03
C THR A 33 -2.36 -1.64 6.24
N PHE A 34 -2.66 -0.77 5.30
CA PHE A 34 -3.84 0.11 5.37
C PHE A 34 -4.74 -0.11 4.17
N LEU A 35 -6.03 0.01 4.42
CA LEU A 35 -6.99 0.19 3.34
C LEU A 35 -7.08 1.69 3.10
N VAL A 36 -6.82 2.09 1.86
CA VAL A 36 -6.82 3.51 1.50
C VAL A 36 -7.75 3.73 0.32
N LYS A 37 -8.16 4.96 0.15
CA LYS A 37 -9.01 5.35 -0.96
C LYS A 37 -8.28 6.42 -1.76
N GLU A 38 -8.22 6.24 -3.06
CA GLU A 38 -7.64 7.26 -3.92
C GLU A 38 -8.55 8.48 -3.91
N THR A 39 -7.95 9.64 -3.67
CA THR A 39 -8.70 10.86 -3.44
C THR A 39 -9.55 11.27 -4.64
N VAL A 40 -9.02 11.12 -5.83
CA VAL A 40 -9.70 11.58 -7.05
C VAL A 40 -10.76 10.60 -7.52
N THR A 41 -10.41 9.32 -7.62
CA THR A 41 -11.30 8.30 -8.20
C THR A 41 -12.19 7.61 -7.18
N GLY A 42 -11.82 7.65 -5.92
CA GLY A 42 -12.55 6.92 -4.89
C GLY A 42 -12.29 5.42 -4.89
N ILE A 43 -11.33 4.97 -5.68
CA ILE A 43 -11.00 3.54 -5.76
C ILE A 43 -10.27 3.11 -4.50
N LEU A 44 -10.67 1.95 -3.96
CA LEU A 44 -10.01 1.38 -2.79
C LEU A 44 -8.73 0.68 -3.19
N CYS A 45 -7.69 0.90 -2.41
CA CYS A 45 -6.39 0.30 -2.61
C CYS A 45 -5.85 -0.19 -1.28
N VAL A 46 -4.84 -1.05 -1.35
CA VAL A 46 -4.11 -1.48 -0.16
C VAL A 46 -2.75 -0.81 -0.19
N LEU A 47 -2.43 -0.13 0.89
CA LEU A 47 -1.12 0.49 1.04
C LEU A 47 -0.37 -0.22 2.14
N LYS A 48 0.80 -0.74 1.81
CA LYS A 48 1.67 -1.39 2.78
C LYS A 48 2.94 -0.59 2.91
N TRP A 49 3.45 -0.43 4.12
CA TRP A 49 4.79 0.11 4.27
C TRP A 49 5.61 -0.82 5.15
N GLY A 50 6.90 -0.79 4.95
CA GLY A 50 7.81 -1.60 5.73
C GLY A 50 9.20 -0.99 5.74
N ARG A 51 9.97 -1.35 6.76
CA ARG A 51 11.37 -0.94 6.88
C ARG A 51 12.19 -2.17 7.23
N ASN A 52 13.50 -2.03 7.10
CA ASN A 52 14.42 -3.13 7.37
C ASN A 52 14.07 -4.36 6.52
N ARG A 53 13.89 -5.50 7.14
CA ARG A 53 13.59 -6.73 6.42
C ARG A 53 12.25 -6.65 5.69
N GLN A 54 11.28 -5.95 6.27
CA GLN A 54 9.97 -5.81 5.65
C GLN A 54 10.03 -5.00 4.36
N ALA A 55 10.96 -4.05 4.27
CA ALA A 55 11.14 -3.29 3.04
C ALA A 55 11.53 -4.21 1.89
N GLU A 56 12.39 -5.19 2.15
CA GLU A 56 12.79 -6.14 1.10
C GLU A 56 11.63 -7.01 0.66
N PHE A 57 10.78 -7.43 1.60
CA PHE A 57 9.61 -8.21 1.25
C PHE A 57 8.69 -7.44 0.32
N LEU A 58 8.53 -6.14 0.56
CA LEU A 58 7.68 -5.31 -0.28
C LEU A 58 8.25 -5.14 -1.68
N ARG A 59 9.57 -4.98 -1.80
CA ARG A 59 10.20 -4.90 -3.11
C ARG A 59 10.00 -6.20 -3.88
N ASN A 60 10.15 -7.34 -3.20
CA ASN A 60 9.94 -8.64 -3.81
C ASN A 60 8.48 -8.83 -4.21
N GLU A 61 7.55 -8.38 -3.38
CA GLU A 61 6.13 -8.48 -3.69
C GLU A 61 5.81 -7.70 -4.96
N MET A 62 6.34 -6.51 -5.08
CA MET A 62 6.15 -5.68 -6.28
C MET A 62 6.67 -6.39 -7.51
N GLU A 63 7.87 -6.95 -7.42
CA GLU A 63 8.48 -7.64 -8.54
C GLU A 63 7.65 -8.85 -8.98
N ILE A 64 7.17 -9.63 -8.01
CA ILE A 64 6.35 -10.79 -8.29
C ILE A 64 5.03 -10.38 -8.96
N MET A 65 4.39 -9.33 -8.45
CA MET A 65 3.14 -8.86 -9.03
C MET A 65 3.32 -8.36 -10.45
N GLU A 66 4.44 -7.70 -10.75
CA GLU A 66 4.72 -7.25 -12.09
C GLU A 66 4.89 -8.43 -13.06
N LYS A 67 5.59 -9.46 -12.62
CA LYS A 67 5.76 -10.65 -13.43
C LYS A 67 4.45 -11.36 -13.69
N MET A 68 3.60 -11.45 -12.68
CA MET A 68 2.30 -12.09 -12.83
C MET A 68 1.34 -11.27 -13.69
N ALA A 69 1.43 -9.95 -13.59
CA ALA A 69 0.61 -9.07 -14.43
C ALA A 69 0.94 -9.27 -15.90
N ASP A 70 2.22 -9.48 -16.22
CA ASP A 70 2.65 -9.74 -17.61
C ASP A 70 2.03 -11.04 -18.14
N ARG A 71 1.76 -11.99 -17.25
CA ARG A 71 1.15 -13.26 -17.65
C ARG A 71 -0.38 -13.18 -17.67
N LYS A 72 -0.94 -12.06 -17.24
CA LYS A 72 -2.39 -11.82 -17.20
C LYS A 72 -3.15 -12.89 -16.43
N LEU A 73 -2.58 -13.32 -15.31
CA LEU A 73 -3.24 -14.30 -14.45
C LEU A 73 -4.40 -13.64 -13.70
N PRO A 74 -5.57 -14.29 -13.61
CA PRO A 74 -6.69 -13.72 -12.86
C PRO A 74 -6.44 -13.78 -11.36
N GLY A 75 -7.06 -12.87 -10.62
CA GLY A 75 -6.98 -12.87 -9.18
C GLY A 75 -5.71 -12.28 -8.60
N VAL A 76 -4.80 -11.81 -9.43
CA VAL A 76 -3.55 -11.18 -8.97
C VAL A 76 -3.76 -9.67 -8.89
N PRO A 77 -3.56 -9.05 -7.72
CA PRO A 77 -3.70 -7.61 -7.60
C PRO A 77 -2.70 -6.87 -8.47
N LYS A 78 -3.13 -5.77 -9.04
CA LYS A 78 -2.21 -4.90 -9.75
C LYS A 78 -1.43 -4.07 -8.75
N ALA A 79 -0.12 -3.96 -8.96
CA ALA A 79 0.70 -3.04 -8.19
C ALA A 79 0.65 -1.69 -8.90
N TYR A 80 0.24 -0.67 -8.17
CA TYR A 80 0.16 0.65 -8.78
C TYR A 80 1.44 1.42 -8.66
N ARG A 81 2.02 1.45 -7.47
CA ARG A 81 3.21 2.27 -7.24
C ARG A 81 4.03 1.72 -6.08
N ILE A 82 5.31 1.99 -6.14
CA ILE A 82 6.21 1.74 -5.03
C ILE A 82 7.02 3.00 -4.79
N PHE A 83 7.19 3.35 -3.53
CA PHE A 83 7.95 4.52 -3.10
C PHE A 83 8.99 4.10 -2.08
N GLU A 84 10.09 4.83 -2.04
CA GLU A 84 11.08 4.64 -0.98
C GLU A 84 11.43 6.00 -0.41
N GLU A 85 11.40 6.11 0.90
CA GLU A 85 11.72 7.36 1.58
C GLU A 85 12.21 7.06 2.99
N ASN A 86 13.38 7.59 3.33
CA ASN A 86 13.95 7.48 4.67
C ASN A 86 14.04 6.03 5.16
N GLY A 87 14.43 5.11 4.28
CA GLY A 87 14.59 3.70 4.64
C GLY A 87 13.29 2.91 4.70
N LYS A 88 12.19 3.54 4.36
CA LYS A 88 10.89 2.87 4.32
C LYS A 88 10.47 2.65 2.88
N VAL A 89 9.85 1.51 2.63
CA VAL A 89 9.25 1.21 1.33
C VAL A 89 7.74 1.24 1.49
N TYR A 90 7.07 1.91 0.56
CA TYR A 90 5.61 1.99 0.53
C TYR A 90 5.14 1.38 -0.77
N LEU A 91 4.22 0.43 -0.67
CA LEU A 91 3.65 -0.26 -1.83
C LEU A 91 2.15 -0.02 -1.85
N VAL A 92 1.63 0.49 -2.97
CA VAL A 92 0.19 0.66 -3.16
C VAL A 92 -0.24 -0.31 -4.26
N ARG A 93 -1.20 -1.15 -3.94
CA ARG A 93 -1.72 -2.12 -4.89
C ARG A 93 -3.25 -2.15 -4.86
N GLU A 94 -3.80 -2.79 -5.85
CA GLU A 94 -5.23 -2.95 -5.98
C GLU A 94 -5.81 -3.70 -4.77
N TYR A 95 -6.98 -3.25 -4.32
CA TYR A 95 -7.71 -3.98 -3.30
C TYR A 95 -8.64 -4.98 -3.99
N ILE A 96 -8.50 -6.25 -3.64
CA ILE A 96 -9.37 -7.29 -4.18
C ILE A 96 -10.22 -7.81 -3.05
N GLU A 97 -11.52 -7.62 -3.18
CA GLU A 97 -12.48 -8.04 -2.17
C GLU A 97 -12.48 -9.57 -2.03
N GLY A 98 -12.56 -10.03 -0.79
CA GLY A 98 -12.59 -11.46 -0.52
C GLY A 98 -11.23 -12.10 -0.29
N MET A 99 -10.19 -11.29 -0.28
CA MET A 99 -8.83 -11.80 -0.04
C MET A 99 -8.28 -11.40 1.31
#